data_8feae1f28fcb3156f6c556d9e0e425d8
#
_entry.id   8feae1f28fcb3156f6c556d9e0e425d8
#
_cell.length_a   1.000
_cell.length_b   1.000
_cell.length_c   1.000
_cell.angle_alpha   90.00
_cell.angle_beta   90.00
_cell.angle_gamma   90.00
#
_symmetry.space_group_name_H-M   'P 1'
#
loop_
_entity.id
_entity.type
_entity.pdbx_description
1 polymer ?
#
loop_
_entity_poly.entity_id
_entity_poly.type
_entity_poly.pdbx_seq_one_letter_code
_entity_poly.pdbx_strand_id
1 'polypeptide(L)'
;MKNPNHPSVDQSDRVVPYNLRQSGRTPTELLISTRVRKSPFWHLSHEAGCWRATVYNRIYHPRGYVRPEDGGAMVEYEALVNRVTMWNVAVERQIRVKGPDAEAFTDYVITRDATKIEPGNGKYAILCNDKGGILNDPVLLRLTEDEFWFSISDSDLLLWMQGVNISKKYDVEIDEIDVCPLQIQGPLSEDLMAKLAGEELRDVPYYGLMETSIGGADVVISQTGFTGEKGYEIYVRDAHENAEIIWNAVLEAGKEFGLMVIAPAHHRRIQAGILSCLLYTSPSPRDVEE
;
A
#
# COMPACT_ATOMS: atom_id res chain seq x y z
N MET A 1 0.45 -36.14 10.02
CA MET A 1 -0.99 -36.10 10.31
C MET A 1 -1.48 -34.67 10.03
N LYS A 2 -2.46 -34.50 9.11
CA LYS A 2 -3.11 -33.23 8.90
C LYS A 2 -3.88 -32.87 10.18
N ASN A 3 -3.65 -31.71 10.76
CA ASN A 3 -4.47 -31.25 11.87
C ASN A 3 -5.88 -30.94 11.31
N PRO A 4 -6.93 -31.70 11.70
CA PRO A 4 -8.27 -31.50 11.13
C PRO A 4 -8.89 -30.12 11.48
N ASN A 5 -8.27 -29.36 12.40
CA ASN A 5 -8.72 -28.06 12.81
C ASN A 5 -7.86 -26.93 12.20
N HIS A 6 -6.91 -27.24 11.32
CA HIS A 6 -6.14 -26.24 10.61
C HIS A 6 -6.55 -26.27 9.14
N PRO A 7 -7.13 -25.21 8.60
CA PRO A 7 -7.41 -25.13 7.18
C PRO A 7 -6.08 -25.12 6.43
N SER A 8 -5.58 -26.30 6.10
CA SER A 8 -4.45 -26.43 5.20
C SER A 8 -4.99 -26.26 3.79
N VAL A 9 -4.72 -25.15 3.15
CA VAL A 9 -4.94 -25.01 1.72
C VAL A 9 -4.18 -26.12 1.02
N ASP A 10 -4.89 -27.04 0.41
CA ASP A 10 -4.27 -28.06 -0.42
C ASP A 10 -3.76 -27.36 -1.70
N GLN A 11 -2.45 -27.32 -1.85
CA GLN A 11 -1.84 -26.65 -3.01
C GLN A 11 -2.19 -27.35 -4.34
N SER A 12 -2.72 -28.59 -4.30
CA SER A 12 -3.21 -29.26 -5.50
C SER A 12 -4.46 -28.61 -6.09
N ASP A 13 -5.23 -27.87 -5.29
CA ASP A 13 -6.45 -27.18 -5.74
C ASP A 13 -6.17 -25.83 -6.37
N ARG A 14 -4.94 -25.35 -6.28
CA ARG A 14 -4.53 -24.12 -6.95
C ARG A 14 -4.20 -24.37 -8.40
N VAL A 15 -4.65 -23.47 -9.29
CA VAL A 15 -4.24 -23.44 -10.70
C VAL A 15 -2.80 -22.90 -10.79
N VAL A 16 -1.86 -23.64 -10.22
CA VAL A 16 -0.43 -23.32 -10.26
C VAL A 16 0.26 -24.43 -11.07
N PRO A 17 1.06 -24.07 -12.09
CA PRO A 17 1.85 -25.06 -12.83
C PRO A 17 2.66 -25.95 -11.90
N TYR A 18 2.72 -27.24 -12.19
CA TYR A 18 3.34 -28.23 -11.30
C TYR A 18 4.78 -27.88 -10.93
N ASN A 19 5.55 -27.32 -11.84
CA ASN A 19 6.93 -26.89 -11.62
C ASN A 19 7.08 -25.68 -10.68
N LEU A 20 5.99 -24.98 -10.37
CA LEU A 20 5.98 -23.86 -9.44
C LEU A 20 5.42 -24.25 -8.07
N ARG A 21 4.98 -25.50 -7.89
CA ARG A 21 4.51 -25.99 -6.59
C ARG A 21 5.70 -26.27 -5.69
N GLN A 22 5.56 -25.95 -4.42
CA GLN A 22 6.58 -26.27 -3.43
C GLN A 22 6.73 -27.79 -3.31
N SER A 23 7.92 -28.30 -3.62
CA SER A 23 8.20 -29.74 -3.67
C SER A 23 9.00 -30.27 -2.48
N GLY A 24 9.32 -29.45 -1.49
CA GLY A 24 10.13 -29.90 -0.36
C GLY A 24 10.12 -28.97 0.84
N ARG A 25 10.74 -29.42 1.94
CA ARG A 25 10.88 -28.67 3.20
C ARG A 25 12.32 -28.30 3.52
N THR A 26 13.24 -28.49 2.59
CA THR A 26 14.66 -28.20 2.79
C THR A 26 14.85 -26.69 2.82
N PRO A 27 15.41 -26.14 3.89
CA PRO A 27 15.75 -24.72 3.94
C PRO A 27 16.77 -24.39 2.85
N THR A 28 16.57 -23.26 2.18
CA THR A 28 17.48 -22.76 1.17
C THR A 28 17.84 -21.32 1.50
N GLU A 29 19.13 -20.99 1.48
CA GLU A 29 19.59 -19.61 1.56
C GLU A 29 19.29 -18.91 0.22
N LEU A 30 18.65 -17.74 0.29
CA LEU A 30 18.27 -16.96 -0.88
C LEU A 30 19.14 -15.71 -0.98
N LEU A 31 19.86 -15.56 -2.10
CA LEU A 31 20.54 -14.34 -2.47
C LEU A 31 19.61 -13.47 -3.30
N ILE A 32 18.95 -12.51 -2.68
CA ILE A 32 17.92 -11.66 -3.30
C ILE A 32 18.38 -10.24 -3.63
N SER A 33 19.61 -9.88 -3.31
CA SER A 33 20.11 -8.51 -3.34
C SER A 33 20.12 -7.84 -4.72
N THR A 34 20.20 -8.61 -5.80
CA THR A 34 20.36 -8.06 -7.17
C THR A 34 19.04 -7.85 -7.92
N ARG A 35 17.93 -8.38 -7.40
CA ARG A 35 16.61 -8.36 -8.07
C ARG A 35 15.53 -7.69 -7.24
N VAL A 36 15.89 -7.15 -6.10
CA VAL A 36 14.98 -6.45 -5.19
C VAL A 36 15.39 -4.99 -5.15
N ARG A 37 14.41 -4.12 -5.39
CA ARG A 37 14.60 -2.67 -5.33
C ARG A 37 14.58 -2.20 -3.88
N LYS A 38 15.17 -1.04 -3.64
CA LYS A 38 15.05 -0.30 -2.39
C LYS A 38 14.18 0.93 -2.66
N SER A 39 13.19 1.17 -1.81
CA SER A 39 12.45 2.43 -1.86
C SER A 39 13.33 3.59 -1.37
N PRO A 40 12.99 4.84 -1.70
CA PRO A 40 13.67 6.02 -1.17
C PRO A 40 13.72 6.06 0.36
N PHE A 41 12.74 5.44 1.05
CA PHE A 41 12.68 5.35 2.51
C PHE A 41 13.43 4.16 3.13
N TRP A 42 14.03 3.27 2.32
CA TRP A 42 14.60 2.03 2.85
C TRP A 42 15.75 2.26 3.82
N HIS A 43 16.69 3.17 3.49
CA HIS A 43 17.84 3.49 4.36
C HIS A 43 17.35 4.13 5.67
N LEU A 44 16.37 5.01 5.62
CA LEU A 44 15.76 5.65 6.79
C LEU A 44 15.04 4.63 7.68
N SER A 45 14.35 3.67 7.07
CA SER A 45 13.75 2.55 7.80
C SER A 45 14.80 1.70 8.51
N HIS A 46 15.93 1.45 7.86
CA HIS A 46 17.04 0.70 8.46
C HIS A 46 17.67 1.46 9.62
N GLU A 47 17.90 2.77 9.46
CA GLU A 47 18.41 3.66 10.51
C GLU A 47 17.43 3.77 11.70
N ALA A 48 16.13 3.74 11.43
CA ALA A 48 15.10 3.69 12.47
C ALA A 48 15.00 2.33 13.18
N GLY A 49 15.83 1.35 12.83
CA GLY A 49 15.92 0.06 13.51
C GLY A 49 15.16 -1.09 12.85
N CYS A 50 14.76 -0.94 11.58
CA CYS A 50 14.15 -2.06 10.84
C CYS A 50 15.13 -3.23 10.77
N TRP A 51 14.82 -4.31 11.49
CA TRP A 51 15.68 -5.50 11.57
C TRP A 51 15.17 -6.67 10.73
N ARG A 52 13.93 -6.59 10.25
CA ARG A 52 13.29 -7.64 9.46
C ARG A 52 12.54 -7.05 8.29
N ALA A 53 12.65 -7.68 7.13
CA ALA A 53 11.95 -7.28 5.91
C ALA A 53 11.40 -8.49 5.16
N THR A 54 10.43 -8.26 4.32
CA THR A 54 9.96 -9.15 3.26
C THR A 54 10.11 -8.46 1.91
N VAL A 55 9.68 -9.12 0.85
CA VAL A 55 9.63 -8.55 -0.50
C VAL A 55 8.16 -8.41 -0.91
N TYR A 56 7.79 -7.24 -1.39
CA TYR A 56 6.49 -6.90 -1.91
C TYR A 56 6.69 -5.99 -3.14
N ASN A 57 6.02 -6.24 -4.23
CA ASN A 57 6.24 -5.53 -5.50
C ASN A 57 7.72 -5.44 -5.93
N ARG A 58 8.52 -6.49 -5.59
CA ARG A 58 9.98 -6.54 -5.82
C ARG A 58 10.77 -5.45 -5.07
N ILE A 59 10.22 -4.94 -3.97
CA ILE A 59 10.83 -3.91 -3.11
C ILE A 59 10.94 -4.47 -1.69
N TYR A 60 12.00 -4.09 -0.95
CA TYR A 60 12.09 -4.40 0.48
C TYR A 60 10.98 -3.73 1.26
N HIS A 61 10.23 -4.52 2.00
CA HIS A 61 9.10 -4.09 2.83
C HIS A 61 9.40 -4.34 4.30
N PRO A 62 9.44 -3.31 5.17
CA PRO A 62 9.67 -3.48 6.60
C PRO A 62 8.66 -4.43 7.25
N ARG A 63 9.14 -5.31 8.14
CA ARG A 63 8.31 -6.29 8.83
C ARG A 63 8.57 -6.38 10.34
N GLY A 64 9.38 -5.49 10.88
CA GLY A 64 9.61 -5.37 12.32
C GLY A 64 10.70 -4.35 12.65
N TYR A 65 10.42 -3.53 13.63
CA TYR A 65 11.35 -2.56 14.22
C TYR A 65 11.67 -2.95 15.66
N VAL A 66 10.67 -3.33 16.44
CA VAL A 66 10.87 -3.81 17.82
C VAL A 66 11.24 -5.30 17.78
N ARG A 67 12.33 -5.68 18.43
CA ARG A 67 12.77 -7.07 18.50
C ARG A 67 11.88 -7.88 19.44
N PRO A 68 11.76 -9.20 19.24
CA PRO A 68 10.94 -10.07 20.11
C PRO A 68 11.31 -9.97 21.58
N GLU A 69 12.61 -9.87 21.89
CA GLU A 69 13.13 -9.70 23.26
C GLU A 69 12.70 -8.39 23.94
N ASP A 70 12.37 -7.37 23.14
CA ASP A 70 11.93 -6.05 23.60
C ASP A 70 10.40 -5.90 23.55
N GLY A 71 9.66 -6.99 23.38
CA GLY A 71 8.19 -7.04 23.31
C GLY A 71 7.63 -7.14 21.90
N GLY A 72 8.45 -6.97 20.86
CA GLY A 72 8.11 -7.27 19.47
C GLY A 72 6.91 -6.50 18.92
N ALA A 73 6.14 -7.17 18.09
CA ALA A 73 4.98 -6.59 17.40
C ALA A 73 3.87 -6.08 18.34
N MET A 74 3.85 -6.51 19.63
CA MET A 74 2.87 -5.99 20.57
C MET A 74 3.15 -4.55 20.99
N VAL A 75 4.42 -4.17 21.13
CA VAL A 75 4.81 -2.77 21.40
C VAL A 75 4.45 -1.88 20.22
N GLU A 76 4.69 -2.36 18.99
CA GLU A 76 4.28 -1.65 17.76
C GLU A 76 2.75 -1.50 17.69
N TYR A 77 2.01 -2.56 18.05
CA TYR A 77 0.54 -2.55 18.09
C TYR A 77 0.00 -1.55 19.12
N GLU A 78 0.56 -1.54 20.33
CA GLU A 78 0.15 -0.60 21.39
C GLU A 78 0.40 0.86 20.98
N ALA A 79 1.48 1.14 20.27
CA ALA A 79 1.73 2.46 19.71
C ALA A 79 0.67 2.86 18.69
N LEU A 80 0.26 1.92 17.82
CA LEU A 80 -0.75 2.14 16.79
C LEU A 80 -2.12 2.47 17.38
N VAL A 81 -2.56 1.74 18.40
CA VAL A 81 -3.92 1.91 18.96
C VAL A 81 -4.04 3.01 20.02
N ASN A 82 -2.91 3.48 20.59
CA ASN A 82 -2.93 4.46 21.67
C ASN A 82 -2.30 5.80 21.31
N ARG A 83 -1.53 5.88 20.23
CA ARG A 83 -0.76 7.07 19.86
C ARG A 83 -0.84 7.36 18.37
N VAL A 84 0.30 7.47 17.73
CA VAL A 84 0.46 7.62 16.28
C VAL A 84 1.68 6.85 15.81
N THR A 85 1.59 6.29 14.63
CA THR A 85 2.67 5.50 14.02
C THR A 85 2.95 5.95 12.60
N MET A 86 4.20 5.76 12.15
CA MET A 86 4.62 5.98 10.77
C MET A 86 5.06 4.67 10.13
N TRP A 87 4.60 4.40 8.92
CA TRP A 87 4.89 3.17 8.19
C TRP A 87 5.49 3.50 6.83
N ASN A 88 6.63 2.87 6.52
CA ASN A 88 7.13 2.86 5.15
C ASN A 88 6.34 1.84 4.33
N VAL A 89 5.43 2.34 3.51
CA VAL A 89 4.60 1.55 2.58
C VAL A 89 4.93 1.85 1.11
N ALA A 90 6.13 2.38 0.83
CA ALA A 90 6.59 2.70 -0.53
C ALA A 90 6.72 1.47 -1.45
N VAL A 91 6.39 0.29 -0.96
CA VAL A 91 6.20 -0.93 -1.76
C VAL A 91 4.91 -0.89 -2.58
N GLU A 92 3.97 -0.01 -2.23
CA GLU A 92 2.78 0.31 -3.00
C GLU A 92 3.18 1.26 -4.13
N ARG A 93 3.62 0.66 -5.24
CA ARG A 93 4.04 1.40 -6.43
C ARG A 93 2.87 2.24 -6.96
N GLN A 94 3.17 3.43 -7.42
CA GLN A 94 2.16 4.31 -7.99
C GLN A 94 2.16 4.19 -9.51
N ILE A 95 1.05 3.70 -10.06
CA ILE A 95 0.84 3.67 -11.51
C ILE A 95 -0.07 4.85 -11.85
N ARG A 96 0.43 5.73 -12.72
CA ARG A 96 -0.33 6.86 -13.26
C ARG A 96 -1.01 6.46 -14.55
N VAL A 97 -2.26 6.88 -14.70
CA VAL A 97 -3.00 6.93 -15.96
C VAL A 97 -3.35 8.37 -16.20
N LYS A 98 -2.83 8.97 -17.28
CA LYS A 98 -3.02 10.38 -17.61
C LYS A 98 -3.28 10.56 -19.09
N GLY A 99 -4.25 11.40 -19.43
CA GLY A 99 -4.58 11.75 -20.80
C GLY A 99 -6.07 11.97 -21.03
N PRO A 100 -6.45 12.35 -22.24
CA PRO A 100 -7.85 12.67 -22.57
C PRO A 100 -8.83 11.54 -22.28
N ASP A 101 -8.39 10.28 -22.40
CA ASP A 101 -9.20 9.09 -22.17
C ASP A 101 -8.95 8.45 -20.79
N ALA A 102 -8.34 9.16 -19.82
CA ALA A 102 -7.94 8.59 -18.53
C ALA A 102 -9.14 8.06 -17.72
N GLU A 103 -10.26 8.81 -17.70
CA GLU A 103 -11.49 8.35 -17.05
C GLU A 103 -12.07 7.11 -17.74
N ALA A 104 -12.18 7.13 -19.06
CA ALA A 104 -12.73 6.01 -19.83
C ALA A 104 -11.87 4.74 -19.73
N PHE A 105 -10.53 4.88 -19.74
CA PHE A 105 -9.63 3.75 -19.52
C PHE A 105 -9.71 3.21 -18.11
N THR A 106 -9.72 4.10 -17.11
CA THR A 106 -9.85 3.73 -15.70
C THR A 106 -11.14 2.98 -15.45
N ASP A 107 -12.29 3.49 -15.96
CA ASP A 107 -13.60 2.84 -15.85
C ASP A 107 -13.60 1.45 -16.51
N TYR A 108 -12.90 1.31 -17.62
CA TYR A 108 -12.79 0.04 -18.34
C TYR A 108 -12.04 -1.04 -17.53
N VAL A 109 -10.99 -0.66 -16.75
CA VAL A 109 -10.13 -1.65 -16.09
C VAL A 109 -10.53 -1.98 -14.65
N ILE A 110 -11.36 -1.15 -14.01
CA ILE A 110 -11.82 -1.39 -12.62
C ILE A 110 -13.24 -1.97 -12.59
N THR A 111 -13.60 -2.58 -11.48
CA THR A 111 -14.97 -3.13 -11.27
C THR A 111 -15.94 -2.10 -10.69
N ARG A 112 -15.54 -0.85 -10.59
CA ARG A 112 -16.31 0.26 -10.05
C ARG A 112 -16.53 1.30 -11.15
N ASP A 113 -17.58 2.08 -11.04
CA ASP A 113 -17.87 3.21 -11.93
C ASP A 113 -16.92 4.37 -11.62
N ALA A 114 -15.90 4.59 -12.48
CA ALA A 114 -14.89 5.63 -12.29
C ALA A 114 -15.47 7.04 -12.44
N THR A 115 -16.56 7.20 -13.21
CA THR A 115 -17.20 8.50 -13.44
C THR A 115 -17.82 9.11 -12.18
N LYS A 116 -18.02 8.28 -11.13
CA LYS A 116 -18.53 8.70 -9.82
C LYS A 116 -17.44 9.08 -8.81
N ILE A 117 -16.20 9.07 -9.23
CA ILE A 117 -15.08 9.51 -8.40
C ILE A 117 -14.73 10.94 -8.84
N GLU A 118 -15.12 11.92 -8.05
CA GLU A 118 -14.81 13.32 -8.35
C GLU A 118 -13.29 13.58 -8.20
N PRO A 119 -12.70 14.52 -8.97
CA PRO A 119 -11.32 14.97 -8.72
C PRO A 119 -11.11 15.40 -7.27
N GLY A 120 -9.92 15.15 -6.73
CA GLY A 120 -9.64 15.37 -5.32
C GLY A 120 -10.17 14.26 -4.39
N ASN A 121 -10.60 13.13 -4.94
CA ASN A 121 -11.07 11.97 -4.17
C ASN A 121 -10.43 10.66 -4.63
N GLY A 122 -10.43 9.70 -3.72
CA GLY A 122 -10.01 8.33 -4.00
C GLY A 122 -11.12 7.31 -3.72
N LYS A 123 -10.87 6.08 -4.09
CA LYS A 123 -11.71 4.91 -3.75
C LYS A 123 -10.86 3.65 -3.76
N TYR A 124 -11.24 2.70 -2.92
CA TYR A 124 -10.78 1.33 -3.09
C TYR A 124 -11.39 0.75 -4.36
N ALA A 125 -10.55 0.18 -5.22
CA ALA A 125 -10.96 -0.39 -6.49
C ALA A 125 -10.42 -1.82 -6.64
N ILE A 126 -11.07 -2.62 -7.46
CA ILE A 126 -10.65 -3.98 -7.78
C ILE A 126 -10.51 -4.08 -9.29
N LEU A 127 -9.43 -4.72 -9.74
CA LEU A 127 -9.24 -5.08 -11.14
C LEU A 127 -9.31 -6.60 -11.28
N CYS A 128 -10.04 -7.05 -12.29
CA CYS A 128 -10.25 -8.47 -12.56
C CYS A 128 -9.80 -8.86 -13.97
N ASN A 129 -9.44 -10.13 -14.13
CA ASN A 129 -9.29 -10.72 -15.45
C ASN A 129 -10.67 -11.05 -16.09
N ASP A 130 -10.63 -11.61 -17.30
CA ASP A 130 -11.82 -12.03 -18.07
C ASP A 130 -12.68 -13.11 -17.42
N LYS A 131 -12.16 -13.77 -16.38
CA LYS A 131 -12.84 -14.83 -15.63
C LYS A 131 -13.28 -14.37 -14.23
N GLY A 132 -13.14 -13.08 -13.92
CA GLY A 132 -13.45 -12.52 -12.61
C GLY A 132 -12.39 -12.76 -11.53
N GLY A 133 -11.24 -13.35 -11.88
CA GLY A 133 -10.11 -13.47 -10.94
C GLY A 133 -9.48 -12.11 -10.67
N ILE A 134 -9.25 -11.78 -9.39
CA ILE A 134 -8.68 -10.50 -8.98
C ILE A 134 -7.21 -10.42 -9.39
N LEU A 135 -6.86 -9.34 -10.08
CA LEU A 135 -5.49 -9.01 -10.50
C LEU A 135 -4.81 -8.08 -9.51
N ASN A 136 -5.53 -7.10 -9.01
CA ASN A 136 -5.06 -6.13 -8.04
C ASN A 136 -6.24 -5.45 -7.32
N ASP A 137 -5.97 -4.89 -6.15
CA ASP A 137 -6.94 -4.18 -5.31
C ASP A 137 -6.39 -2.83 -4.80
N PRO A 138 -6.07 -1.89 -5.73
CA PRO A 138 -5.42 -0.64 -5.38
C PRO A 138 -6.34 0.32 -4.61
N VAL A 139 -5.71 1.27 -3.92
CA VAL A 139 -6.33 2.56 -3.68
C VAL A 139 -6.19 3.38 -4.96
N LEU A 140 -7.33 3.77 -5.53
CA LEU A 140 -7.40 4.63 -6.70
C LEU A 140 -7.59 6.08 -6.25
N LEU A 141 -6.73 6.98 -6.73
CA LEU A 141 -6.78 8.40 -6.47
C LEU A 141 -7.06 9.13 -7.79
N ARG A 142 -8.07 9.99 -7.82
CA ARG A 142 -8.33 10.88 -8.95
C ARG A 142 -7.81 12.28 -8.61
N LEU A 143 -6.70 12.67 -9.22
CA LEU A 143 -6.05 13.96 -8.96
C LEU A 143 -6.77 15.08 -9.70
N THR A 144 -6.99 14.87 -10.99
CA THR A 144 -7.65 15.82 -11.89
C THR A 144 -8.69 15.12 -12.75
N GLU A 145 -9.30 15.83 -13.70
CA GLU A 145 -10.23 15.24 -14.66
C GLU A 145 -9.57 14.17 -15.52
N ASP A 146 -8.27 14.32 -15.80
CA ASP A 146 -7.52 13.50 -16.75
C ASP A 146 -6.33 12.77 -16.12
N GLU A 147 -6.26 12.67 -14.76
CA GLU A 147 -5.14 12.00 -14.07
C GLU A 147 -5.63 11.16 -12.91
N PHE A 148 -5.29 9.86 -12.96
CA PHE A 148 -5.54 8.87 -11.91
C PHE A 148 -4.24 8.21 -11.48
N TRP A 149 -4.11 7.97 -10.17
CA TRP A 149 -3.04 7.16 -9.60
C TRP A 149 -3.61 5.89 -8.98
N PHE A 150 -2.95 4.77 -9.23
CA PHE A 150 -3.24 3.47 -8.64
C PHE A 150 -2.12 3.14 -7.65
N SER A 151 -2.41 3.20 -6.35
CA SER A 151 -1.52 2.72 -5.28
C SER A 151 -1.71 1.21 -5.19
N ILE A 152 -0.79 0.44 -5.78
CA ILE A 152 -1.03 -0.97 -6.10
C ILE A 152 -0.62 -1.94 -5.00
N SER A 153 -1.37 -3.03 -4.89
CA SER A 153 -0.96 -4.24 -4.20
C SER A 153 0.06 -5.05 -5.01
N ASP A 154 0.53 -6.19 -4.47
CA ASP A 154 1.61 -7.00 -5.04
C ASP A 154 1.21 -7.70 -6.34
N SER A 155 1.41 -7.03 -7.47
CA SER A 155 1.29 -7.63 -8.81
C SER A 155 1.94 -6.79 -9.91
N ASP A 156 2.09 -7.36 -11.12
CA ASP A 156 2.60 -6.66 -12.31
C ASP A 156 1.48 -5.86 -13.03
N LEU A 157 0.69 -5.07 -12.29
CA LEU A 157 -0.47 -4.36 -12.83
C LEU A 157 -0.10 -3.39 -13.95
N LEU A 158 1.05 -2.71 -13.87
CA LEU A 158 1.53 -1.81 -14.93
C LEU A 158 1.58 -2.50 -16.30
N LEU A 159 2.22 -3.66 -16.36
CA LEU A 159 2.36 -4.40 -17.61
C LEU A 159 1.01 -4.89 -18.15
N TRP A 160 0.09 -5.28 -17.24
CA TRP A 160 -1.26 -5.69 -17.63
C TRP A 160 -2.05 -4.50 -18.20
N MET A 161 -2.04 -3.34 -17.56
CA MET A 161 -2.75 -2.15 -18.03
C MET A 161 -2.21 -1.66 -19.39
N GLN A 162 -0.88 -1.63 -19.55
CA GLN A 162 -0.25 -1.31 -20.82
C GLN A 162 -0.64 -2.33 -21.90
N GLY A 163 -0.66 -3.63 -21.57
CA GLY A 163 -1.09 -4.70 -22.46
C GLY A 163 -2.55 -4.57 -22.90
N VAL A 164 -3.44 -4.21 -21.98
CA VAL A 164 -4.85 -3.94 -22.28
C VAL A 164 -4.96 -2.76 -23.26
N ASN A 165 -4.21 -1.69 -23.03
CA ASN A 165 -4.29 -0.49 -23.86
C ASN A 165 -3.74 -0.69 -25.29
N ILE A 166 -2.83 -1.63 -25.51
CA ILE A 166 -2.34 -1.98 -26.87
C ILE A 166 -3.52 -2.34 -27.80
N SER A 167 -4.52 -3.04 -27.27
CA SER A 167 -5.71 -3.45 -28.05
C SER A 167 -6.81 -2.39 -28.08
N LYS A 168 -6.99 -1.66 -26.99
CA LYS A 168 -8.07 -0.68 -26.81
C LYS A 168 -7.76 0.69 -27.39
N LYS A 169 -6.48 1.09 -27.34
CA LYS A 169 -5.98 2.34 -27.93
C LYS A 169 -6.60 3.60 -27.36
N TYR A 170 -6.86 3.63 -26.05
CA TYR A 170 -7.20 4.86 -25.37
C TYR A 170 -6.01 5.85 -25.42
N ASP A 171 -6.31 7.11 -25.57
CA ASP A 171 -5.30 8.18 -25.57
C ASP A 171 -4.87 8.51 -24.12
N VAL A 172 -4.03 7.65 -23.58
CA VAL A 172 -3.50 7.74 -22.21
C VAL A 172 -2.03 7.33 -22.13
N GLU A 173 -1.29 8.01 -21.29
CA GLU A 173 0.00 7.58 -20.78
C GLU A 173 -0.21 6.70 -19.54
N ILE A 174 0.46 5.53 -19.50
CA ILE A 174 0.40 4.58 -18.39
C ILE A 174 1.84 4.27 -17.96
N ASP A 175 2.23 4.77 -16.80
CA ASP A 175 3.61 4.68 -16.31
C ASP A 175 3.69 4.51 -14.78
N GLU A 176 4.85 4.04 -14.28
CA GLU A 176 5.19 4.09 -12.86
C GLU A 176 5.87 5.42 -12.56
N ILE A 177 5.29 6.21 -11.69
CA ILE A 177 5.79 7.53 -11.33
C ILE A 177 6.64 7.50 -10.06
N ASP A 178 7.53 8.48 -9.91
CA ASP A 178 8.35 8.64 -8.70
C ASP A 178 7.55 9.28 -7.56
N VAL A 179 6.57 8.53 -7.08
CA VAL A 179 5.75 8.89 -5.92
C VAL A 179 5.75 7.71 -4.96
N CYS A 180 6.08 7.96 -3.71
CA CYS A 180 6.15 6.93 -2.68
C CYS A 180 5.31 7.28 -1.46
N PRO A 181 4.43 6.37 -0.99
CA PRO A 181 3.60 6.63 0.17
C PRO A 181 4.30 6.33 1.49
N LEU A 182 3.99 7.16 2.50
CA LEU A 182 4.14 6.90 3.93
C LEU A 182 2.76 6.87 4.56
N GLN A 183 2.49 5.93 5.45
CA GLN A 183 1.25 5.93 6.25
C GLN A 183 1.49 6.50 7.64
N ILE A 184 0.58 7.36 8.09
CA ILE A 184 0.51 7.93 9.43
C ILE A 184 -0.80 7.46 10.05
N GLN A 185 -0.73 6.54 11.01
CA GLN A 185 -1.90 5.82 11.51
C GLN A 185 -1.97 5.87 13.04
N GLY A 186 -3.18 5.99 13.58
CA GLY A 186 -3.46 5.97 15.02
C GLY A 186 -4.31 7.15 15.49
N PRO A 187 -4.81 7.14 16.74
CA PRO A 187 -5.74 8.15 17.24
C PRO A 187 -5.20 9.59 17.24
N LEU A 188 -3.87 9.77 17.31
CA LEU A 188 -3.22 11.09 17.26
C LEU A 188 -2.74 11.48 15.85
N SER A 189 -3.09 10.71 14.82
CA SER A 189 -2.64 10.97 13.46
C SER A 189 -3.14 12.30 12.90
N GLU A 190 -4.38 12.69 13.21
CA GLU A 190 -4.95 13.94 12.74
C GLU A 190 -4.23 15.16 13.33
N ASP A 191 -3.93 15.15 14.63
CA ASP A 191 -3.23 16.24 15.28
C ASP A 191 -1.80 16.40 14.76
N LEU A 192 -1.10 15.28 14.55
CA LEU A 192 0.20 15.29 13.92
C LEU A 192 0.15 15.84 12.49
N MET A 193 -0.81 15.37 11.70
CA MET A 193 -0.91 15.75 10.30
C MET A 193 -1.39 17.19 10.13
N ALA A 194 -2.29 17.70 10.99
CA ALA A 194 -2.69 19.10 11.00
C ALA A 194 -1.51 20.02 11.35
N LYS A 195 -0.64 19.60 12.28
CA LYS A 195 0.61 20.33 12.58
C LYS A 195 1.58 20.39 11.38
N LEU A 196 1.62 19.34 10.55
CA LEU A 196 2.52 19.24 9.40
C LEU A 196 1.99 19.96 8.16
N ALA A 197 0.70 19.82 7.87
CA ALA A 197 0.09 20.21 6.61
C ALA A 197 -0.93 21.36 6.71
N GLY A 198 -1.25 21.81 7.95
CA GLY A 198 -2.23 22.87 8.21
C GLY A 198 -3.55 22.33 8.77
N GLU A 199 -4.28 23.20 9.44
CA GLU A 199 -5.56 22.83 10.09
C GLU A 199 -6.66 22.46 9.10
N GLU A 200 -6.58 22.90 7.86
CA GLU A 200 -7.49 22.55 6.76
C GLU A 200 -7.48 21.05 6.43
N LEU A 201 -6.45 20.32 6.85
CA LEU A 201 -6.41 18.86 6.71
C LEU A 201 -7.56 18.18 7.47
N ARG A 202 -8.05 18.77 8.56
CA ARG A 202 -9.15 18.20 9.35
C ARG A 202 -10.46 18.11 8.58
N ASP A 203 -10.60 18.94 7.55
CA ASP A 203 -11.79 18.99 6.69
C ASP A 203 -11.72 17.98 5.51
N VAL A 204 -10.58 17.33 5.32
CA VAL A 204 -10.40 16.31 4.28
C VAL A 204 -11.23 15.08 4.65
N PRO A 205 -12.22 14.70 3.83
CA PRO A 205 -13.06 13.54 4.13
C PRO A 205 -12.32 12.22 3.91
N TYR A 206 -12.89 11.13 4.42
CA TYR A 206 -12.37 9.79 4.14
C TYR A 206 -12.32 9.50 2.63
N TYR A 207 -11.16 9.13 2.14
CA TYR A 207 -10.76 9.09 0.73
C TYR A 207 -10.66 10.47 0.04
N GLY A 208 -10.78 11.57 0.74
CA GLY A 208 -10.44 12.89 0.19
C GLY A 208 -8.94 13.06 0.00
N LEU A 209 -8.57 13.91 -0.94
CA LEU A 209 -7.18 14.26 -1.26
C LEU A 209 -6.92 15.73 -0.96
N MET A 210 -5.73 16.04 -0.50
CA MET A 210 -5.21 17.39 -0.32
C MET A 210 -3.83 17.49 -0.94
N GLU A 211 -3.64 18.36 -1.91
CA GLU A 211 -2.32 18.70 -2.44
C GLU A 211 -1.71 19.84 -1.62
N THR A 212 -0.49 19.64 -1.13
CA THR A 212 0.21 20.61 -0.29
C THR A 212 1.72 20.38 -0.35
N SER A 213 2.48 21.09 0.48
CA SER A 213 3.91 20.86 0.66
C SER A 213 4.27 20.70 2.14
N ILE A 214 5.20 19.82 2.45
CA ILE A 214 5.77 19.62 3.78
C ILE A 214 7.28 19.81 3.68
N GLY A 215 7.83 20.77 4.43
CA GLY A 215 9.27 21.06 4.40
C GLY A 215 9.78 21.52 3.03
N GLY A 216 8.90 22.03 2.16
CA GLY A 216 9.22 22.44 0.79
C GLY A 216 9.13 21.32 -0.25
N ALA A 217 8.78 20.10 0.15
CA ALA A 217 8.55 18.96 -0.75
C ALA A 217 7.05 18.83 -1.04
N ASP A 218 6.68 18.69 -2.30
CA ASP A 218 5.28 18.54 -2.73
C ASP A 218 4.75 17.16 -2.42
N VAL A 219 3.53 17.12 -1.87
CA VAL A 219 2.86 15.88 -1.46
C VAL A 219 1.37 15.90 -1.83
N VAL A 220 0.81 14.72 -2.01
CA VAL A 220 -0.64 14.49 -1.96
C VAL A 220 -0.93 13.74 -0.67
N ILE A 221 -1.85 14.25 0.14
CA ILE A 221 -2.28 13.60 1.38
C ILE A 221 -3.68 13.05 1.16
N SER A 222 -3.88 11.77 1.48
CA SER A 222 -5.20 11.14 1.49
C SER A 222 -5.57 10.74 2.90
N GLN A 223 -6.84 10.96 3.29
CA GLN A 223 -7.37 10.36 4.51
C GLN A 223 -7.74 8.90 4.27
N THR A 224 -6.72 8.06 4.25
CA THR A 224 -6.81 6.62 4.00
C THR A 224 -5.91 5.86 4.96
N GLY A 225 -6.04 4.54 4.96
CA GLY A 225 -5.20 3.65 5.73
C GLY A 225 -5.74 2.23 5.78
N PHE A 226 -4.90 1.32 6.25
CA PHE A 226 -5.17 -0.12 6.27
C PHE A 226 -5.20 -0.69 7.70
N THR A 227 -5.71 0.10 8.66
CA THR A 227 -5.68 -0.25 10.09
C THR A 227 -7.02 -0.25 10.78
N GLY A 228 -7.99 0.49 10.23
CA GLY A 228 -9.24 0.82 10.92
C GLY A 228 -9.08 1.88 12.02
N GLU A 229 -7.86 2.39 12.25
CA GLU A 229 -7.62 3.62 12.98
C GLU A 229 -7.78 4.82 12.04
N LYS A 230 -8.00 6.00 12.60
CA LYS A 230 -7.89 7.23 11.81
C LYS A 230 -6.46 7.37 11.30
N GLY A 231 -6.31 7.75 10.05
CA GLY A 231 -4.98 7.84 9.47
C GLY A 231 -4.96 8.52 8.12
N TYR A 232 -3.74 8.76 7.67
CA TYR A 232 -3.44 9.45 6.42
C TYR A 232 -2.31 8.74 5.69
N GLU A 233 -2.31 8.89 4.38
CA GLU A 233 -1.22 8.49 3.50
C GLU A 233 -0.63 9.73 2.85
N ILE A 234 0.68 9.90 2.98
CA ILE A 234 1.45 10.99 2.37
C ILE A 234 2.12 10.44 1.12
N TYR A 235 1.63 10.78 -0.04
CA TYR A 235 2.21 10.44 -1.34
C TYR A 235 3.26 11.49 -1.70
N VAL A 236 4.52 11.17 -1.49
CA VAL A 236 5.65 12.09 -1.68
C VAL A 236 6.01 12.13 -3.15
N ARG A 237 5.89 13.29 -3.79
CA ARG A 237 6.31 13.54 -5.18
C ARG A 237 7.83 13.66 -5.26
N ASP A 238 8.41 13.22 -6.39
CA ASP A 238 9.86 13.16 -6.58
C ASP A 238 10.55 12.53 -5.37
N ALA A 239 10.06 11.35 -5.01
CA ALA A 239 10.37 10.69 -3.74
C ALA A 239 11.87 10.37 -3.60
N HIS A 240 12.59 10.13 -4.71
CA HIS A 240 14.03 9.90 -4.68
C HIS A 240 14.83 11.11 -4.16
N GLU A 241 14.28 12.34 -4.29
CA GLU A 241 14.89 13.58 -3.77
C GLU A 241 14.28 13.99 -2.42
N ASN A 242 12.97 13.76 -2.24
CA ASN A 242 12.19 14.36 -1.16
C ASN A 242 11.92 13.43 0.04
N ALA A 243 12.21 12.13 -0.08
CA ALA A 243 11.87 11.15 0.96
C ALA A 243 12.45 11.50 2.34
N GLU A 244 13.72 11.92 2.39
CA GLU A 244 14.39 12.26 3.65
C GLU A 244 13.80 13.53 4.30
N ILE A 245 13.41 14.52 3.48
CA ILE A 245 12.77 15.76 3.95
C ILE A 245 11.47 15.42 4.68
N ILE A 246 10.60 14.62 4.02
CA ILE A 246 9.29 14.24 4.58
C ILE A 246 9.45 13.35 5.80
N TRP A 247 10.33 12.34 5.73
CA TRP A 247 10.59 11.44 6.85
C TRP A 247 11.02 12.19 8.11
N ASN A 248 11.98 13.10 7.96
CA ASN A 248 12.51 13.89 9.09
C ASN A 248 11.48 14.89 9.61
N ALA A 249 10.68 15.53 8.73
CA ALA A 249 9.61 16.42 9.15
C ALA A 249 8.56 15.68 9.98
N VAL A 250 8.15 14.48 9.55
CA VAL A 250 7.19 13.64 10.30
C VAL A 250 7.77 13.20 11.64
N LEU A 251 9.03 12.76 11.69
CA LEU A 251 9.68 12.38 12.94
C LEU A 251 9.77 13.54 13.92
N GLU A 252 10.16 14.72 13.44
CA GLU A 252 10.31 15.90 14.31
C GLU A 252 8.97 16.35 14.88
N ALA A 253 7.96 16.51 14.02
CA ALA A 253 6.62 16.90 14.44
C ALA A 253 5.96 15.84 15.34
N GLY A 254 6.28 14.56 15.12
CA GLY A 254 5.70 13.43 15.84
C GLY A 254 6.22 13.24 17.26
N LYS A 255 7.33 13.88 17.64
CA LYS A 255 7.94 13.72 18.99
C LYS A 255 6.95 13.99 20.13
N GLU A 256 6.19 15.05 20.03
CA GLU A 256 5.21 15.42 21.09
C GLU A 256 4.01 14.47 21.15
N PHE A 257 3.70 13.77 20.07
CA PHE A 257 2.61 12.80 19.98
C PHE A 257 3.05 11.37 20.30
N GLY A 258 4.34 11.17 20.64
CA GLY A 258 4.92 9.86 20.88
C GLY A 258 4.92 8.97 19.63
N LEU A 259 5.17 9.57 18.47
CA LEU A 259 5.26 8.85 17.19
C LEU A 259 6.23 7.69 17.28
N MET A 260 5.82 6.56 16.73
CA MET A 260 6.68 5.39 16.58
C MET A 260 6.73 4.94 15.13
N VAL A 261 7.94 4.64 14.63
CA VAL A 261 8.10 3.96 13.34
C VAL A 261 7.84 2.47 13.55
N ILE A 262 6.90 1.90 12.82
CA ILE A 262 6.53 0.49 12.93
C ILE A 262 6.37 -0.20 11.58
N ALA A 263 6.31 -1.52 11.60
CA ALA A 263 5.96 -2.32 10.44
C ALA A 263 4.42 -2.45 10.27
N PRO A 264 3.92 -2.70 9.05
CA PRO A 264 2.49 -2.91 8.81
C PRO A 264 1.88 -3.99 9.70
N ALA A 265 0.87 -3.60 10.49
CA ALA A 265 0.23 -4.41 11.52
C ALA A 265 -0.99 -5.18 10.98
N HIS A 266 -0.76 -6.30 10.29
CA HIS A 266 -1.84 -7.10 9.69
C HIS A 266 -2.91 -7.57 10.70
N HIS A 267 -2.53 -7.84 11.95
CA HIS A 267 -3.48 -8.23 12.99
C HIS A 267 -4.48 -7.10 13.30
N ARG A 268 -4.08 -5.82 13.22
CA ARG A 268 -5.00 -4.70 13.48
C ARG A 268 -6.05 -4.55 12.39
N ARG A 269 -5.66 -4.66 11.10
CA ARG A 269 -6.64 -4.62 10.01
C ARG A 269 -7.66 -5.76 10.08
N ILE A 270 -7.20 -6.98 10.49
CA ILE A 270 -8.10 -8.13 10.66
C ILE A 270 -9.12 -7.85 11.78
N GLN A 271 -8.70 -7.26 12.90
CA GLN A 271 -9.61 -6.84 13.98
C GLN A 271 -10.62 -5.80 13.50
N ALA A 272 -10.22 -4.90 12.60
CA ALA A 272 -11.08 -3.90 11.99
C ALA A 272 -12.00 -4.46 10.88
N GLY A 273 -11.87 -5.75 10.54
CA GLY A 273 -12.65 -6.36 9.46
C GLY A 273 -12.20 -5.95 8.05
N ILE A 274 -10.99 -5.37 7.91
CA ILE A 274 -10.47 -4.97 6.61
C ILE A 274 -9.85 -6.17 5.92
N LEU A 275 -10.44 -6.56 4.79
CA LEU A 275 -9.93 -7.64 3.95
C LEU A 275 -8.77 -7.15 3.09
N SER A 276 -7.84 -8.04 2.79
CA SER A 276 -6.83 -7.85 1.76
C SER A 276 -7.13 -8.85 0.65
N CYS A 277 -7.75 -8.37 -0.41
CA CYS A 277 -8.24 -9.25 -1.46
C CYS A 277 -7.16 -10.15 -2.03
N LEU A 278 -5.98 -9.64 -2.35
CA LEU A 278 -4.88 -10.47 -2.88
C LEU A 278 -4.32 -11.49 -1.87
N LEU A 279 -4.39 -11.20 -0.59
CA LEU A 279 -3.96 -12.16 0.44
C LEU A 279 -4.94 -13.34 0.56
N TYR A 280 -6.22 -13.12 0.27
CA TYR A 280 -7.30 -14.11 0.37
C TYR A 280 -7.71 -14.70 -0.96
N THR A 281 -7.31 -14.12 -2.08
CA THR A 281 -7.69 -14.56 -3.44
C THR A 281 -6.72 -15.56 -4.08
N SER A 282 -5.74 -16.04 -3.35
CA SER A 282 -5.38 -17.42 -3.60
C SER A 282 -6.65 -18.22 -3.30
N PRO A 283 -7.29 -18.88 -4.28
CA PRO A 283 -8.55 -19.55 -4.02
C PRO A 283 -8.39 -20.48 -2.83
N SER A 284 -9.01 -20.10 -1.73
CA SER A 284 -9.18 -20.95 -0.58
C SER A 284 -10.30 -21.90 -0.91
N PRO A 285 -10.24 -23.17 -0.50
CA PRO A 285 -11.39 -24.06 -0.60
C PRO A 285 -12.68 -23.50 0.02
N ARG A 286 -12.58 -22.50 0.89
CA ARG A 286 -13.74 -21.78 1.44
C ARG A 286 -14.38 -20.80 0.48
N ASP A 287 -13.65 -20.30 -0.52
CA ASP A 287 -14.18 -19.35 -1.50
C ASP A 287 -14.99 -20.06 -2.60
N VAL A 288 -15.01 -21.38 -2.59
CA VAL A 288 -15.72 -22.24 -3.55
C VAL A 288 -16.98 -22.86 -2.94
N GLU A 289 -17.16 -22.76 -1.62
CA GLU A 289 -18.29 -23.35 -0.88
C GLU A 289 -19.37 -22.33 -0.49
N GLU A 290 -19.18 -21.06 -0.78
CA GLU A 290 -20.18 -19.98 -0.67
C GLU A 290 -20.58 -19.47 -2.07
#